data_358825ea4001dee5050eb9258ac3f6c3
#
_entry.id   358825ea4001dee5050eb9258ac3f6c3
#
_cell.length_a   1.000
_cell.length_b   1.000
_cell.length_c   1.000
_cell.angle_alpha   90.00
_cell.angle_beta   90.00
_cell.angle_gamma   90.00
#
_symmetry.space_group_name_H-M   'P 1'
#
loop_
_entity.id
_entity.type
_entity.pdbx_description
1 polymer ?
#
loop_
_entity_poly.entity_id
_entity_poly.type
_entity_poly.pdbx_seq_one_letter_code
_entity_poly.pdbx_strand_id
1 'polypeptide(L)'
;RNDSFPRSESFERMYRDMIINDDILLNDNRSFQKPSILYICGGDVATSDYNSFFKPLVEWRRQQGFEVNVASLNQTGTSTTSIKNYISDAYYEWENPPEYVCIVGDTSGSIDVNTYIVEGGSGGWWGASAQGEGDHPYTMLDGNDILSDIMIGRISVRNTSELNTIVNKILVYEKATYISQIGDEWYQTAALVGDPYDSGISTVITNEYINSIIDIHGGITDVRTKYSGTGFDSFMRDQ
;
A
#
# COMPACT_ATOMS: atom_id res chain seq x y z
N ARG A 1 7.91 -18.98 -12.21
CA ARG A 1 7.95 -17.99 -13.30
C ARG A 1 9.04 -18.40 -14.30
N ASN A 2 8.72 -18.47 -15.58
CA ASN A 2 9.71 -18.81 -16.62
C ASN A 2 10.81 -17.74 -16.67
N ASP A 3 12.06 -18.12 -16.93
CA ASP A 3 13.22 -17.21 -17.05
C ASP A 3 13.09 -16.13 -18.15
N SER A 4 12.00 -16.15 -18.91
CA SER A 4 11.69 -15.20 -19.98
C SER A 4 10.86 -13.99 -19.53
N PHE A 5 10.34 -13.98 -18.30
CA PHE A 5 9.55 -12.83 -17.80
C PHE A 5 10.45 -11.70 -17.29
N PRO A 6 10.08 -10.44 -17.57
CA PRO A 6 10.78 -9.29 -17.02
C PRO A 6 10.73 -9.33 -15.49
N ARG A 7 11.80 -8.89 -14.84
CA ARG A 7 11.94 -8.90 -13.40
C ARG A 7 11.62 -7.52 -12.83
N SER A 8 10.90 -7.51 -11.73
CA SER A 8 10.69 -6.32 -10.93
C SER A 8 11.93 -6.01 -10.10
N GLU A 9 12.49 -4.81 -10.24
CA GLU A 9 13.62 -4.35 -9.41
C GLU A 9 13.23 -4.24 -7.93
N SER A 10 11.99 -3.85 -7.64
CA SER A 10 11.49 -3.72 -6.27
C SER A 10 11.37 -5.06 -5.57
N PHE A 11 10.89 -6.09 -6.27
CA PHE A 11 10.91 -7.46 -5.73
C PHE A 11 12.33 -7.97 -5.52
N GLU A 12 13.23 -7.70 -6.45
CA GLU A 12 14.63 -8.09 -6.32
C GLU A 12 15.29 -7.47 -5.08
N ARG A 13 15.06 -6.17 -4.83
CA ARG A 13 15.55 -5.49 -3.63
C ARG A 13 14.99 -6.11 -2.37
N MET A 14 13.69 -6.38 -2.33
CA MET A 14 13.04 -7.01 -1.17
C MET A 14 13.64 -8.40 -0.89
N TYR A 15 13.87 -9.21 -1.92
CA TYR A 15 14.51 -10.52 -1.75
C TYR A 15 15.95 -10.40 -1.24
N ARG A 16 16.72 -9.44 -1.73
CA ARG A 16 18.09 -9.19 -1.26
C ARG A 16 18.15 -8.88 0.23
N ASP A 17 17.20 -8.11 0.71
CA ASP A 17 17.13 -7.76 2.14
C ASP A 17 16.69 -8.94 3.03
N MET A 18 16.04 -9.95 2.46
CA MET A 18 15.48 -11.09 3.19
C MET A 18 16.34 -12.37 3.11
N ILE A 19 17.18 -12.54 2.08
CA ILE A 19 17.91 -13.78 1.82
C ILE A 19 19.39 -13.61 2.15
N ILE A 20 19.89 -14.38 3.12
CA ILE A 20 21.27 -14.28 3.64
C ILE A 20 22.33 -14.65 2.58
N ASN A 21 22.00 -15.44 1.56
CA ASN A 21 22.92 -15.95 0.54
C ASN A 21 22.60 -15.40 -0.88
N ASP A 22 22.12 -14.18 -0.96
CA ASP A 22 21.67 -13.54 -2.18
C ASP A 22 22.75 -13.51 -3.28
N ASP A 23 24.00 -13.24 -2.91
CA ASP A 23 25.16 -13.18 -3.84
C ASP A 23 25.34 -14.45 -4.70
N ILE A 24 24.80 -15.59 -4.26
CA ILE A 24 24.91 -16.88 -4.96
C ILE A 24 23.83 -17.05 -6.02
N LEU A 25 22.69 -16.37 -5.87
CA LEU A 25 21.51 -16.56 -6.71
C LEU A 25 21.41 -15.55 -7.85
N LEU A 26 22.19 -14.49 -7.82
CA LEU A 26 22.06 -13.38 -8.77
C LEU A 26 23.10 -13.45 -9.88
N ASN A 27 22.60 -13.65 -11.09
CA ASN A 27 23.37 -13.49 -12.31
C ASN A 27 23.30 -12.01 -12.75
N ASP A 28 24.42 -11.29 -12.75
CA ASP A 28 24.55 -9.85 -12.98
C ASP A 28 24.10 -9.33 -14.38
N ASN A 29 23.61 -10.20 -15.27
CA ASN A 29 23.25 -9.85 -16.65
C ASN A 29 21.73 -9.76 -16.89
N ARG A 30 20.93 -9.43 -15.89
CA ARG A 30 19.47 -9.41 -16.03
C ARG A 30 18.93 -8.01 -16.24
N SER A 31 18.09 -7.85 -17.26
CA SER A 31 17.34 -6.62 -17.47
C SER A 31 16.11 -6.59 -16.55
N PHE A 32 15.89 -5.46 -15.90
CA PHE A 32 14.66 -5.21 -15.15
C PHE A 32 13.58 -4.68 -16.07
N GLN A 33 12.32 -4.96 -15.70
CA GLN A 33 11.19 -4.30 -16.32
C GLN A 33 11.15 -2.82 -15.95
N LYS A 34 10.47 -2.02 -16.75
CA LYS A 34 10.18 -0.64 -16.41
C LYS A 34 9.22 -0.60 -15.21
N PRO A 35 9.46 0.24 -14.19
CA PRO A 35 8.53 0.37 -13.08
C PRO A 35 7.11 0.66 -13.57
N SER A 36 6.13 -0.08 -13.09
CA SER A 36 4.76 -0.01 -13.62
C SER A 36 3.70 -0.11 -12.52
N ILE A 37 2.64 0.68 -12.67
CA ILE A 37 1.51 0.74 -11.76
C ILE A 37 0.22 0.52 -12.56
N LEU A 38 -0.61 -0.39 -12.10
CA LEU A 38 -1.99 -0.55 -12.55
C LEU A 38 -2.93 0.02 -11.48
N TYR A 39 -3.65 1.08 -11.80
CA TYR A 39 -4.76 1.57 -11.00
C TYR A 39 -6.06 0.93 -11.44
N ILE A 40 -6.83 0.37 -10.49
CA ILE A 40 -8.20 -0.14 -10.71
C ILE A 40 -9.14 0.77 -9.93
N CYS A 41 -9.99 1.47 -10.66
CA CYS A 41 -10.75 2.59 -10.13
C CYS A 41 -12.25 2.31 -10.12
N GLY A 42 -12.87 2.54 -8.96
CA GLY A 42 -14.32 2.55 -8.80
C GLY A 42 -14.99 3.83 -9.36
N GLY A 43 -16.29 3.79 -9.49
CA GLY A 43 -17.08 4.93 -9.96
C GLY A 43 -16.64 5.44 -11.33
N ASP A 44 -16.56 6.76 -11.43
CA ASP A 44 -16.16 7.49 -12.64
C ASP A 44 -14.71 7.96 -12.64
N VAL A 45 -13.89 7.48 -11.71
CA VAL A 45 -12.49 7.95 -11.53
C VAL A 45 -11.64 7.68 -12.76
N ALA A 46 -11.84 6.54 -13.42
CA ALA A 46 -11.12 6.13 -14.63
C ALA A 46 -11.88 6.49 -15.92
N THR A 47 -12.48 7.66 -16.00
CA THR A 47 -13.09 8.16 -17.25
C THR A 47 -12.01 8.55 -18.26
N SER A 48 -12.41 8.85 -19.51
CA SER A 48 -11.49 9.13 -20.62
C SER A 48 -10.45 10.23 -20.35
N ASP A 49 -10.80 11.21 -19.51
CA ASP A 49 -9.91 12.32 -19.11
C ASP A 49 -9.38 12.16 -17.68
N TYR A 50 -9.64 11.04 -17.05
CA TYR A 50 -9.58 10.82 -15.61
C TYR A 50 -10.37 11.86 -14.81
N ASN A 51 -10.82 11.47 -13.64
CA ASN A 51 -11.38 12.45 -12.72
C ASN A 51 -10.32 13.54 -12.43
N SER A 52 -10.71 14.81 -12.47
CA SER A 52 -9.80 15.95 -12.30
C SER A 52 -9.00 15.91 -11.01
N PHE A 53 -9.50 15.19 -9.99
CA PHE A 53 -8.80 15.00 -8.73
C PHE A 53 -7.79 13.85 -8.77
N PHE A 54 -7.96 12.86 -9.66
CA PHE A 54 -7.07 11.72 -9.80
C PHE A 54 -5.95 11.94 -10.82
N LYS A 55 -6.23 12.67 -11.88
CA LYS A 55 -5.28 12.98 -12.96
C LYS A 55 -3.92 13.49 -12.46
N PRO A 56 -3.83 14.40 -11.47
CA PRO A 56 -2.55 14.90 -10.99
C PRO A 56 -1.66 13.80 -10.39
N LEU A 57 -2.24 12.77 -9.76
CA LEU A 57 -1.48 11.64 -9.24
C LEU A 57 -0.93 10.76 -10.36
N VAL A 58 -1.74 10.48 -11.39
CA VAL A 58 -1.31 9.71 -12.57
C VAL A 58 -0.14 10.42 -13.27
N GLU A 59 -0.26 11.73 -13.48
CA GLU A 59 0.78 12.54 -14.11
C GLU A 59 2.06 12.55 -13.26
N TRP A 60 1.93 12.67 -11.95
CA TRP A 60 3.06 12.64 -11.04
C TRP A 60 3.80 11.29 -11.09
N ARG A 61 3.10 10.15 -11.08
CA ARG A 61 3.72 8.83 -11.23
C ARG A 61 4.47 8.68 -12.56
N ARG A 62 3.88 9.20 -13.65
CA ARG A 62 4.56 9.23 -14.96
C ARG A 62 5.83 10.08 -14.95
N GLN A 63 5.82 11.22 -14.27
CA GLN A 63 7.00 12.07 -14.10
C GLN A 63 8.10 11.36 -13.28
N GLN A 64 7.72 10.49 -12.35
CA GLN A 64 8.64 9.65 -11.59
C GLN A 64 9.20 8.47 -12.41
N GLY A 65 8.78 8.29 -13.65
CA GLY A 65 9.26 7.24 -14.56
C GLY A 65 8.42 5.97 -14.59
N PHE A 66 7.30 5.92 -13.87
CA PHE A 66 6.40 4.77 -13.93
C PHE A 66 5.63 4.72 -15.25
N GLU A 67 5.46 3.52 -15.78
CA GLU A 67 4.38 3.23 -16.71
C GLU A 67 3.09 3.09 -15.94
N VAL A 68 2.10 3.94 -16.26
CA VAL A 68 0.85 4.01 -15.49
C VAL A 68 -0.32 3.62 -16.37
N ASN A 69 -0.95 2.51 -15.99
CA ASN A 69 -2.19 2.00 -16.57
C ASN A 69 -3.34 2.29 -15.60
N VAL A 70 -4.49 2.67 -16.14
CA VAL A 70 -5.69 2.96 -15.34
C VAL A 70 -6.86 2.21 -15.94
N ALA A 71 -7.49 1.36 -15.17
CA ALA A 71 -8.64 0.56 -15.54
C ALA A 71 -9.88 0.94 -14.73
N SER A 72 -11.02 1.01 -15.39
CA SER A 72 -12.33 1.16 -14.75
C SER A 72 -12.95 -0.20 -14.45
N LEU A 73 -13.95 -0.24 -13.58
CA LEU A 73 -14.74 -1.45 -13.34
C LEU A 73 -15.53 -1.91 -14.57
N ASN A 74 -15.74 -1.05 -15.56
CA ASN A 74 -16.29 -1.49 -16.85
C ASN A 74 -15.31 -2.39 -17.64
N GLN A 75 -14.00 -2.21 -17.43
CA GLN A 75 -12.96 -3.00 -18.09
C GLN A 75 -12.62 -4.26 -17.28
N THR A 76 -12.53 -4.14 -15.95
CA THR A 76 -12.14 -5.26 -15.08
C THR A 76 -13.33 -6.16 -14.68
N GLY A 77 -14.57 -5.65 -14.78
CA GLY A 77 -15.71 -6.18 -14.07
C GLY A 77 -15.73 -5.73 -12.60
N THR A 78 -16.85 -6.02 -11.92
CA THR A 78 -17.07 -5.53 -10.54
C THR A 78 -16.84 -6.60 -9.46
N SER A 79 -16.84 -7.89 -9.83
CA SER A 79 -16.64 -8.96 -8.86
C SER A 79 -15.15 -9.12 -8.50
N THR A 80 -14.88 -9.61 -7.30
CA THR A 80 -13.49 -9.93 -6.88
C THR A 80 -12.82 -10.88 -7.86
N THR A 81 -13.55 -11.87 -8.37
CA THR A 81 -13.02 -12.82 -9.36
C THR A 81 -12.67 -12.13 -10.68
N SER A 82 -13.53 -11.24 -11.20
CA SER A 82 -13.26 -10.56 -12.47
C SER A 82 -12.09 -9.58 -12.36
N ILE A 83 -11.99 -8.85 -11.25
CA ILE A 83 -10.86 -7.97 -10.95
C ILE A 83 -9.57 -8.78 -10.86
N LYS A 84 -9.58 -9.90 -10.12
CA LYS A 84 -8.41 -10.79 -10.02
C LYS A 84 -7.98 -11.33 -11.39
N ASN A 85 -8.94 -11.76 -12.22
CA ASN A 85 -8.64 -12.25 -13.56
C ASN A 85 -7.99 -11.16 -14.42
N TYR A 86 -8.48 -9.92 -14.36
CA TYR A 86 -7.88 -8.80 -15.07
C TYR A 86 -6.44 -8.52 -14.62
N ILE A 87 -6.18 -8.58 -13.31
CA ILE A 87 -4.82 -8.45 -12.76
C ILE A 87 -3.93 -9.61 -13.24
N SER A 88 -4.46 -10.83 -13.25
CA SER A 88 -3.75 -12.02 -13.74
C SER A 88 -3.41 -11.90 -15.22
N ASP A 89 -4.36 -11.47 -16.04
CA ASP A 89 -4.13 -11.23 -17.47
C ASP A 89 -3.05 -10.15 -17.66
N ALA A 90 -3.08 -9.06 -16.89
CA ALA A 90 -2.06 -8.03 -16.93
C ALA A 90 -0.69 -8.56 -16.53
N TYR A 91 -0.63 -9.43 -15.53
CA TYR A 91 0.59 -10.03 -15.02
C TYR A 91 1.24 -11.00 -16.01
N TYR A 92 0.44 -11.78 -16.75
CA TYR A 92 0.95 -12.82 -17.65
C TYR A 92 1.10 -12.36 -19.10
N GLU A 93 0.22 -11.47 -19.58
CA GLU A 93 0.08 -11.18 -21.02
C GLU A 93 0.65 -9.80 -21.42
N TRP A 94 0.82 -8.86 -20.49
CA TRP A 94 1.33 -7.55 -20.87
C TRP A 94 2.85 -7.60 -21.10
N GLU A 95 3.32 -6.84 -22.10
CA GLU A 95 4.74 -6.71 -22.41
C GLU A 95 5.54 -6.17 -21.20
N ASN A 96 4.95 -5.19 -20.49
CA ASN A 96 5.48 -4.67 -19.23
C ASN A 96 4.43 -4.90 -18.12
N PRO A 97 4.47 -6.04 -17.42
CA PRO A 97 3.50 -6.37 -16.40
C PRO A 97 3.49 -5.35 -15.26
N PRO A 98 2.36 -5.13 -14.59
CA PRO A 98 2.33 -4.24 -13.43
C PRO A 98 3.17 -4.81 -12.30
N GLU A 99 4.02 -3.99 -11.71
CA GLU A 99 4.76 -4.26 -10.49
C GLU A 99 3.92 -3.95 -9.26
N TYR A 100 3.10 -2.92 -9.39
CA TYR A 100 2.18 -2.46 -8.35
C TYR A 100 0.75 -2.43 -8.89
N VAL A 101 -0.19 -2.89 -8.07
CA VAL A 101 -1.62 -2.65 -8.25
C VAL A 101 -2.09 -1.70 -7.16
N CYS A 102 -2.82 -0.67 -7.54
CA CYS A 102 -3.44 0.24 -6.59
C CYS A 102 -4.95 0.30 -6.86
N ILE A 103 -5.73 -0.18 -5.91
CA ILE A 103 -7.19 -0.07 -5.96
C ILE A 103 -7.59 1.32 -5.49
N VAL A 104 -8.39 2.03 -6.26
CA VAL A 104 -8.92 3.35 -5.93
C VAL A 104 -10.40 3.24 -5.67
N GLY A 105 -10.76 3.19 -4.41
CA GLY A 105 -12.13 3.01 -3.92
C GLY A 105 -12.19 2.25 -2.61
N ASP A 106 -13.20 2.53 -1.81
CA ASP A 106 -13.57 1.76 -0.62
C ASP A 106 -14.47 0.57 -1.02
N THR A 107 -14.95 -0.19 -0.08
CA THR A 107 -15.95 -1.26 -0.28
C THR A 107 -17.38 -0.74 -0.31
N SER A 108 -17.56 0.56 -0.17
CA SER A 108 -18.84 1.26 -0.17
C SER A 108 -18.70 2.71 -0.67
N GLY A 109 -19.80 3.31 -1.09
CA GLY A 109 -19.86 4.70 -1.54
C GLY A 109 -20.09 4.83 -3.03
N SER A 110 -19.79 5.99 -3.60
CA SER A 110 -19.90 6.24 -5.05
C SER A 110 -18.63 5.84 -5.82
N ILE A 111 -17.54 5.61 -5.09
CA ILE A 111 -16.28 5.08 -5.61
C ILE A 111 -16.02 3.78 -4.85
N ASP A 112 -16.73 2.72 -5.21
CA ASP A 112 -16.60 1.43 -4.56
C ASP A 112 -15.88 0.42 -5.45
N VAL A 113 -15.03 -0.40 -4.84
CA VAL A 113 -14.36 -1.53 -5.45
C VAL A 113 -14.38 -2.69 -4.47
N ASN A 114 -14.96 -3.81 -4.86
CA ASN A 114 -15.07 -4.98 -4.02
C ASN A 114 -13.71 -5.46 -3.51
N THR A 115 -13.73 -6.06 -2.32
CA THR A 115 -12.60 -6.74 -1.68
C THR A 115 -13.00 -8.17 -1.31
N TYR A 116 -12.02 -9.00 -0.99
CA TYR A 116 -12.29 -10.33 -0.48
C TYR A 116 -12.69 -10.25 1.01
N ILE A 117 -13.67 -11.08 1.37
CA ILE A 117 -14.00 -11.33 2.76
C ILE A 117 -13.23 -12.59 3.19
N VAL A 118 -12.32 -12.42 4.11
CA VAL A 118 -11.57 -13.53 4.70
C VAL A 118 -12.27 -13.92 5.99
N GLU A 119 -12.81 -15.14 6.02
CA GLU A 119 -13.41 -15.68 7.23
C GLU A 119 -12.30 -16.01 8.24
N GLY A 120 -12.37 -15.42 9.39
CA GLY A 120 -11.52 -15.78 10.52
C GLY A 120 -11.83 -17.20 11.01
N GLY A 121 -10.80 -18.00 11.26
CA GLY A 121 -10.97 -19.35 11.79
C GLY A 121 -11.76 -19.35 13.11
N SER A 122 -12.61 -20.36 13.29
CA SER A 122 -13.34 -20.59 14.53
C SER A 122 -12.35 -20.85 15.67
N GLY A 123 -12.25 -19.96 16.64
CA GLY A 123 -11.46 -20.16 17.84
C GLY A 123 -10.42 -19.08 18.17
N GLY A 124 -10.39 -17.98 17.48
CA GLY A 124 -9.55 -16.83 17.86
C GLY A 124 -10.08 -16.13 19.12
N TRP A 125 -9.21 -15.45 19.83
CA TRP A 125 -9.49 -14.69 21.06
C TRP A 125 -10.59 -13.61 20.88
N TRP A 126 -10.94 -13.30 19.64
CA TRP A 126 -11.95 -12.30 19.24
C TRP A 126 -13.32 -12.90 18.89
N GLY A 127 -13.53 -14.20 19.15
CA GLY A 127 -14.79 -14.89 18.85
C GLY A 127 -14.90 -15.44 17.43
N ALA A 128 -15.80 -16.39 17.26
CA ALA A 128 -15.96 -17.28 16.12
C ALA A 128 -16.44 -16.65 14.80
N SER A 129 -16.44 -15.33 14.65
CA SER A 129 -17.02 -14.65 13.48
C SER A 129 -16.23 -13.42 13.03
N ALA A 130 -14.94 -13.31 13.34
CA ALA A 130 -14.16 -12.21 12.82
C ALA A 130 -13.97 -12.40 11.30
N GLN A 131 -14.77 -11.71 10.53
CA GLN A 131 -14.56 -11.54 9.11
C GLN A 131 -13.65 -10.34 8.90
N GLY A 132 -12.61 -10.50 8.10
CA GLY A 132 -11.71 -9.42 7.70
C GLY A 132 -11.84 -9.13 6.22
N GLU A 133 -11.85 -7.86 5.86
CA GLU A 133 -11.69 -7.43 4.48
C GLU A 133 -10.19 -7.47 4.11
N GLY A 134 -9.86 -7.90 2.90
CA GLY A 134 -8.47 -7.98 2.48
C GLY A 134 -8.27 -8.08 0.99
N ASP A 135 -7.28 -7.35 0.49
CA ASP A 135 -6.93 -7.33 -0.93
C ASP A 135 -5.82 -8.34 -1.28
N HIS A 136 -5.21 -8.98 -0.30
CA HIS A 136 -4.14 -9.97 -0.51
C HIS A 136 -4.51 -11.07 -1.54
N PRO A 137 -5.75 -11.63 -1.60
CA PRO A 137 -6.07 -12.63 -2.59
C PRO A 137 -5.96 -12.16 -4.05
N TYR A 138 -5.96 -10.85 -4.31
CA TYR A 138 -5.70 -10.33 -5.65
C TYR A 138 -4.25 -10.52 -6.10
N THR A 139 -3.32 -10.71 -5.17
CA THR A 139 -1.88 -10.81 -5.45
C THR A 139 -1.38 -12.23 -5.67
N MET A 140 -2.19 -13.24 -5.29
CA MET A 140 -1.84 -14.65 -5.45
C MET A 140 -2.19 -15.09 -6.88
N LEU A 141 -1.25 -14.94 -7.82
CA LEU A 141 -1.47 -15.12 -9.26
C LEU A 141 -0.81 -16.37 -9.79
N ASP A 142 0.39 -16.70 -9.31
CA ASP A 142 1.17 -17.85 -9.74
C ASP A 142 1.24 -18.91 -8.64
N GLY A 143 1.20 -20.18 -9.02
CA GLY A 143 1.23 -21.27 -8.05
C GLY A 143 -0.07 -21.45 -7.26
N ASN A 144 0.05 -22.10 -6.11
CA ASN A 144 -1.06 -22.39 -5.19
C ASN A 144 -0.60 -22.17 -3.73
N ASP A 145 0.10 -21.08 -3.50
CA ASP A 145 0.59 -20.70 -2.19
C ASP A 145 0.00 -19.35 -1.74
N ILE A 146 0.46 -18.84 -0.61
CA ILE A 146 -0.01 -17.59 -0.03
C ILE A 146 0.92 -16.40 -0.31
N LEU A 147 1.94 -16.60 -1.13
CA LEU A 147 2.90 -15.55 -1.45
C LEU A 147 2.31 -14.57 -2.45
N SER A 148 2.67 -13.31 -2.31
CA SER A 148 2.27 -12.27 -3.25
C SER A 148 3.19 -12.25 -4.46
N ASP A 149 2.62 -12.31 -5.66
CA ASP A 149 3.35 -12.20 -6.93
C ASP A 149 3.44 -10.77 -7.43
N ILE A 150 2.63 -9.88 -6.86
CA ILE A 150 2.53 -8.46 -7.20
C ILE A 150 2.26 -7.66 -5.93
N MET A 151 2.76 -6.44 -5.87
CA MET A 151 2.49 -5.54 -4.74
C MET A 151 1.11 -4.90 -4.89
N ILE A 152 0.33 -4.86 -3.81
CA ILE A 152 -0.99 -4.25 -3.83
C ILE A 152 -1.17 -3.24 -2.71
N GLY A 153 -1.90 -2.17 -3.01
CA GLY A 153 -2.38 -1.20 -2.04
C GLY A 153 -3.73 -0.64 -2.42
N ARG A 154 -4.40 0.00 -1.47
CA ARG A 154 -5.72 0.61 -1.70
C ARG A 154 -5.72 2.07 -1.25
N ILE A 155 -6.21 2.94 -2.10
CA ILE A 155 -6.65 4.29 -1.75
C ILE A 155 -8.13 4.17 -1.38
N SER A 156 -8.40 3.96 -0.08
CA SER A 156 -9.75 3.75 0.43
C SER A 156 -10.49 5.08 0.50
N VAL A 157 -11.35 5.32 -0.47
CA VAL A 157 -12.16 6.54 -0.62
C VAL A 157 -13.56 6.19 -1.08
N ARG A 158 -14.57 6.84 -0.51
CA ARG A 158 -15.98 6.58 -0.82
C ARG A 158 -16.60 7.57 -1.79
N ASN A 159 -15.90 8.69 -2.03
CA ASN A 159 -16.40 9.75 -2.89
C ASN A 159 -15.24 10.63 -3.41
N THR A 160 -15.55 11.51 -4.36
CA THR A 160 -14.56 12.39 -5.01
C THR A 160 -13.93 13.42 -4.06
N SER A 161 -14.61 13.84 -3.00
CA SER A 161 -14.04 14.78 -2.01
C SER A 161 -12.93 14.10 -1.20
N GLU A 162 -13.15 12.86 -0.77
CA GLU A 162 -12.13 12.05 -0.09
C GLU A 162 -10.95 11.77 -1.02
N LEU A 163 -11.23 11.41 -2.29
CA LEU A 163 -10.20 11.20 -3.31
C LEU A 163 -9.31 12.44 -3.47
N ASN A 164 -9.92 13.61 -3.63
CA ASN A 164 -9.18 14.87 -3.74
C ASN A 164 -8.28 15.12 -2.52
N THR A 165 -8.81 14.87 -1.31
CA THR A 165 -8.05 15.05 -0.07
C THR A 165 -6.84 14.14 -0.03
N ILE A 166 -7.01 12.84 -0.33
CA ILE A 166 -5.91 11.86 -0.30
C ILE A 166 -4.87 12.16 -1.38
N VAL A 167 -5.30 12.43 -2.62
CA VAL A 167 -4.39 12.77 -3.71
C VAL A 167 -3.56 14.02 -3.39
N ASN A 168 -4.20 15.07 -2.86
CA ASN A 168 -3.50 16.28 -2.45
C ASN A 168 -2.48 16.01 -1.34
N LYS A 169 -2.81 15.18 -0.35
CA LYS A 169 -1.87 14.79 0.71
C LYS A 169 -0.64 14.07 0.12
N ILE A 170 -0.86 13.11 -0.78
CA ILE A 170 0.22 12.37 -1.44
C ILE A 170 1.13 13.35 -2.22
N LEU A 171 0.54 14.21 -3.04
CA LEU A 171 1.29 15.13 -3.88
C LEU A 171 2.06 16.18 -3.07
N VAL A 172 1.44 16.73 -2.03
CA VAL A 172 2.10 17.71 -1.13
C VAL A 172 3.28 17.06 -0.44
N TYR A 173 3.08 15.84 0.09
CA TYR A 173 4.13 15.10 0.78
C TYR A 173 5.30 14.76 -0.16
N GLU A 174 5.00 14.10 -1.28
CA GLU A 174 6.03 13.60 -2.18
C GLU A 174 6.78 14.69 -2.95
N LYS A 175 6.10 15.79 -3.28
CA LYS A 175 6.74 16.97 -3.91
C LYS A 175 7.43 17.88 -2.90
N ALA A 176 7.27 17.59 -1.62
CA ALA A 176 7.86 18.37 -0.52
C ALA A 176 7.53 19.88 -0.58
N THR A 177 6.38 20.25 -1.11
CA THR A 177 5.99 21.67 -1.33
C THR A 177 5.76 22.43 -0.02
N TYR A 178 5.56 21.71 1.08
CA TYR A 178 5.33 22.27 2.42
C TYR A 178 6.62 22.68 3.16
N ILE A 179 7.80 22.19 2.75
CA ILE A 179 9.07 22.43 3.47
C ILE A 179 9.34 23.93 3.64
N SER A 180 9.02 24.73 2.62
CA SER A 180 9.18 26.19 2.70
C SER A 180 8.23 26.86 3.71
N GLN A 181 7.17 26.19 4.14
CA GLN A 181 6.15 26.73 5.02
C GLN A 181 6.30 26.30 6.47
N ILE A 182 6.66 25.03 6.70
CA ILE A 182 6.71 24.42 8.03
C ILE A 182 8.10 23.91 8.43
N GLY A 183 9.08 24.01 7.52
CA GLY A 183 10.42 23.46 7.75
C GLY A 183 10.47 21.94 7.54
N ASP A 184 11.61 21.35 7.85
CA ASP A 184 11.91 19.93 7.68
C ASP A 184 12.04 19.17 9.01
N GLU A 185 11.89 19.84 10.15
CA GLU A 185 12.07 19.25 11.48
C GLU A 185 11.12 18.08 11.77
N TRP A 186 9.94 18.05 11.14
CA TRP A 186 8.98 16.97 11.33
C TRP A 186 9.50 15.59 10.84
N TYR A 187 10.47 15.54 9.93
CA TYR A 187 11.15 14.29 9.56
C TYR A 187 11.91 13.63 10.70
N GLN A 188 12.22 14.41 11.74
CA GLN A 188 12.94 13.96 12.91
C GLN A 188 12.02 13.67 14.10
N THR A 189 10.71 13.73 13.89
CA THR A 189 9.69 13.46 14.92
C THR A 189 9.04 12.12 14.70
N ALA A 190 8.86 11.33 15.76
CA ALA A 190 8.07 10.12 15.78
C ALA A 190 6.99 10.19 16.86
N ALA A 191 5.80 9.68 16.57
CA ALA A 191 4.72 9.53 17.53
C ALA A 191 4.44 8.04 17.76
N LEU A 192 4.61 7.58 19.00
CA LEU A 192 4.37 6.20 19.40
C LEU A 192 3.15 6.14 20.32
N VAL A 193 2.11 5.43 19.88
CA VAL A 193 0.84 5.31 20.59
C VAL A 193 0.55 3.85 20.88
N GLY A 194 0.24 3.54 22.12
CA GLY A 194 -0.13 2.20 22.55
C GLY A 194 -1.06 2.24 23.75
N ASP A 195 -2.15 1.48 23.67
CA ASP A 195 -3.07 1.31 24.80
C ASP A 195 -2.62 0.09 25.63
N PRO A 196 -2.30 0.27 26.91
CA PRO A 196 -2.01 -0.84 27.81
C PRO A 196 -3.34 -1.49 28.25
N TYR A 197 -3.81 -2.46 27.46
CA TYR A 197 -4.95 -3.30 27.87
C TYR A 197 -4.68 -4.00 29.20
N ASP A 198 -5.71 -4.24 29.98
CA ASP A 198 -5.63 -4.91 31.29
C ASP A 198 -4.90 -6.28 31.25
N SER A 199 -4.90 -6.94 30.10
CA SER A 199 -4.31 -8.26 29.92
C SER A 199 -3.06 -8.28 29.03
N GLY A 200 -2.63 -7.16 28.47
CA GLY A 200 -1.52 -7.14 27.52
C GLY A 200 -0.80 -5.81 27.47
N ILE A 201 0.43 -5.82 27.93
CA ILE A 201 1.37 -4.71 27.77
C ILE A 201 2.12 -4.77 26.43
N SER A 202 1.72 -5.70 25.56
CA SER A 202 2.43 -5.99 24.31
C SER A 202 2.60 -4.79 23.41
N THR A 203 1.58 -3.94 23.27
CA THR A 203 1.65 -2.73 22.42
C THR A 203 2.64 -1.71 22.96
N VAL A 204 2.63 -1.47 24.27
CA VAL A 204 3.58 -0.57 24.93
C VAL A 204 5.01 -1.10 24.82
N ILE A 205 5.22 -2.39 25.13
CA ILE A 205 6.53 -3.04 25.00
C ILE A 205 7.05 -2.98 23.57
N THR A 206 6.19 -3.23 22.59
CA THR A 206 6.56 -3.11 21.17
C THR A 206 7.02 -1.69 20.84
N ASN A 207 6.29 -0.67 21.30
CA ASN A 207 6.65 0.71 21.05
C ASN A 207 7.93 1.12 21.80
N GLU A 208 8.16 0.61 23.00
CA GLU A 208 9.43 0.83 23.73
C GLU A 208 10.61 0.17 23.00
N TYR A 209 10.39 -1.01 22.45
CA TYR A 209 11.39 -1.66 21.60
C TYR A 209 11.67 -0.85 20.33
N ILE A 210 10.63 -0.36 19.63
CA ILE A 210 10.76 0.53 18.46
C ILE A 210 11.55 1.80 18.86
N ASN A 211 11.23 2.40 20.00
CA ASN A 211 11.96 3.57 20.48
C ASN A 211 13.46 3.29 20.70
N SER A 212 13.78 2.11 21.26
CA SER A 212 15.18 1.70 21.44
C SER A 212 15.92 1.50 20.12
N ILE A 213 15.22 1.03 19.07
CA ILE A 213 15.78 0.93 17.72
C ILE A 213 16.02 2.31 17.11
N ILE A 214 15.08 3.24 17.29
CA ILE A 214 15.22 4.63 16.87
C ILE A 214 16.48 5.27 17.51
N ASP A 215 16.67 5.07 18.81
CA ASP A 215 17.84 5.57 19.54
C ASP A 215 19.17 5.01 19.00
N ILE A 216 19.19 3.72 18.62
CA ILE A 216 20.37 3.05 18.06
C ILE A 216 20.72 3.57 16.67
N HIS A 217 19.73 3.72 15.81
CA HIS A 217 19.96 4.07 14.41
C HIS A 217 20.05 5.58 14.16
N GLY A 218 19.52 6.39 15.06
CA GLY A 218 19.50 7.85 14.95
C GLY A 218 18.54 8.36 13.88
N GLY A 219 18.60 9.66 13.62
CA GLY A 219 17.77 10.33 12.60
C GLY A 219 16.44 10.87 13.12
N ILE A 220 15.87 10.27 14.15
CA ILE A 220 14.72 10.80 14.88
C ILE A 220 15.23 11.40 16.19
N THR A 221 14.92 12.65 16.43
CA THR A 221 15.42 13.42 17.62
C THR A 221 14.31 13.78 18.60
N ASP A 222 13.05 13.68 18.19
CA ASP A 222 11.87 13.96 19.03
C ASP A 222 10.91 12.77 18.96
N VAL A 223 10.89 11.95 20.02
CA VAL A 223 9.96 10.82 20.15
C VAL A 223 8.90 11.16 21.17
N ARG A 224 7.66 11.29 20.70
CA ARG A 224 6.50 11.60 21.52
C ARG A 224 5.68 10.33 21.76
N THR A 225 5.36 10.08 23.02
CA THR A 225 4.68 8.83 23.40
C THR A 225 3.36 9.07 24.10
N LYS A 226 2.39 8.18 23.86
CA LYS A 226 1.09 8.16 24.54
C LYS A 226 0.70 6.73 24.86
N TYR A 227 0.86 6.32 26.14
CA TYR A 227 0.64 4.93 26.57
C TYR A 227 -0.43 4.81 27.67
N SER A 228 -1.10 5.88 28.05
CA SER A 228 -2.11 5.81 29.10
C SER A 228 -3.14 6.92 29.01
N GLY A 229 -4.25 6.75 29.73
CA GLY A 229 -5.32 7.71 29.88
C GLY A 229 -6.22 7.81 28.66
N THR A 230 -6.89 8.94 28.50
CA THR A 230 -7.78 9.27 27.39
C THR A 230 -7.13 10.29 26.46
N GLY A 231 -7.78 10.61 25.33
CA GLY A 231 -7.31 11.66 24.42
C GLY A 231 -6.22 11.20 23.46
N PHE A 232 -6.23 9.93 23.08
CA PHE A 232 -5.34 9.41 22.03
C PHE A 232 -5.57 10.12 20.69
N ASP A 233 -6.82 10.37 20.32
CA ASP A 233 -7.17 11.06 19.09
C ASP A 233 -6.63 12.50 19.04
N SER A 234 -6.75 13.23 20.14
CA SER A 234 -6.21 14.60 20.23
C SER A 234 -4.68 14.57 20.18
N PHE A 235 -4.06 13.66 20.92
CA PHE A 235 -2.60 13.49 20.84
C PHE A 235 -2.13 13.27 19.41
N MET A 236 -2.77 12.35 18.66
CA MET A 236 -2.38 12.05 17.27
C MET A 236 -2.65 13.20 16.29
N ARG A 237 -3.64 14.06 16.58
CA ARG A 237 -3.92 15.22 15.72
C ARG A 237 -2.95 16.37 15.96
N ASP A 238 -2.36 16.43 17.13
CA ASP A 238 -1.47 17.52 17.57
C ASP A 238 0.01 17.26 17.20
N GLN A 239 0.30 16.07 16.56
CA GLN A 239 1.63 15.74 16.06
C GLN A 239 1.78 16.16 14.59
#